data_3cb7215c6937ec3ef28e442ceb73586c
#
_entry.id   3cb7215c6937ec3ef28e442ceb73586c
#
_cell.length_a   1.000
_cell.length_b   1.000
_cell.length_c   1.000
_cell.angle_alpha   90.00
_cell.angle_beta   90.00
_cell.angle_gamma   90.00
#
_symmetry.space_group_name_H-M   'P 1'
#
loop_
_entity.id
_entity.type
_entity.pdbx_description
1 polymer ?
#
loop_
_entity_poly.entity_id
_entity_poly.type
_entity_poly.pdbx_seq_one_letter_code
_entity_poly.pdbx_strand_id
1 'polypeptide(L)'
;MHFLKKTATAVLISLTAGTALASSADTPYPAKPITYVVPYTPGGTNDNIARIIARHLGERLGQPVVVENKPGAAGTLGAAHVAHADADGYTLLNASVGNLAIAPQLVPVQFDPFKDLTPVAHLAGSRSVIAVNPRLPIHSIAELVSYAKAHPGQLTYGTSGNGTPGHISTEYLKLLAGIDLVHVPYKGSAQALTDATAGHIDLVSDPLANTFVQAGKLRGLAFFGTDQAPDLPGVPPLTDSYPQWTFSGSFVAMAPAGTPPDVLATIRKAFDDVLSEPSTISELKALGMAPQRLSTEQTAALIQGTHDLSKDIIAQAHIKAD
;
A
#
# COMPACT_ATOMS: atom_id res chain seq x y z
N MET A 1 -41.68 -24.59 92.62
CA MET A 1 -42.18 -24.97 91.28
C MET A 1 -42.44 -23.70 90.49
N HIS A 2 -41.46 -23.22 89.76
CA HIS A 2 -41.62 -22.09 88.90
C HIS A 2 -40.89 -22.33 87.60
N PHE A 3 -41.62 -22.49 86.51
CA PHE A 3 -41.09 -22.64 85.13
C PHE A 3 -40.73 -21.26 84.57
N LEU A 4 -39.45 -21.07 84.29
CA LEU A 4 -38.98 -19.92 83.49
C LEU A 4 -39.12 -20.26 82.00
N LYS A 5 -39.91 -19.49 81.28
CA LYS A 5 -39.95 -19.46 79.83
C LYS A 5 -38.85 -18.53 79.29
N LYS A 6 -37.88 -19.06 78.55
CA LYS A 6 -36.90 -18.27 77.81
C LYS A 6 -37.45 -17.99 76.42
N THR A 7 -37.73 -16.77 76.08
CA THR A 7 -38.06 -16.29 74.75
C THR A 7 -36.73 -16.03 74.03
N ALA A 8 -36.48 -16.74 72.94
CA ALA A 8 -35.38 -16.51 72.05
C ALA A 8 -35.81 -15.57 70.92
N THR A 9 -35.23 -14.36 70.86
CA THR A 9 -35.44 -13.39 69.79
C THR A 9 -34.41 -13.69 68.64
N ALA A 10 -34.96 -14.15 67.55
CA ALA A 10 -34.12 -14.38 66.31
C ALA A 10 -33.97 -13.03 65.60
N VAL A 11 -32.75 -12.52 65.51
CA VAL A 11 -32.41 -11.35 64.68
C VAL A 11 -32.07 -11.85 63.26
N LEU A 12 -32.95 -11.52 62.31
CA LEU A 12 -32.77 -11.82 60.89
C LEU A 12 -31.88 -10.72 60.30
N ILE A 13 -30.60 -11.02 60.07
CA ILE A 13 -29.68 -10.12 59.33
C ILE A 13 -29.89 -10.36 57.84
N SER A 14 -30.59 -9.44 57.19
CA SER A 14 -30.75 -9.42 55.70
C SER A 14 -29.44 -8.97 55.06
N LEU A 15 -28.69 -9.92 54.49
CA LEU A 15 -27.49 -9.66 53.67
C LEU A 15 -27.96 -9.20 52.27
N THR A 16 -28.10 -7.90 52.05
CA THR A 16 -28.26 -7.33 50.70
C THR A 16 -26.92 -7.42 49.97
N ALA A 17 -26.73 -8.50 49.18
CA ALA A 17 -25.65 -8.59 48.20
C ALA A 17 -25.91 -7.55 47.10
N GLY A 18 -25.31 -6.38 47.24
CA GLY A 18 -25.22 -5.41 46.13
C GLY A 18 -24.36 -5.99 45.03
N THR A 19 -25.00 -6.49 43.95
CA THR A 19 -24.30 -6.74 42.67
C THR A 19 -23.80 -5.41 42.13
N ALA A 20 -22.54 -5.09 42.41
CA ALA A 20 -21.83 -4.05 41.68
C ALA A 20 -21.73 -4.55 40.22
N LEU A 21 -22.63 -4.06 39.36
CA LEU A 21 -22.42 -4.04 37.92
C LEU A 21 -21.16 -3.21 37.72
N ALA A 22 -20.01 -3.92 37.56
CA ALA A 22 -18.81 -3.33 37.03
C ALA A 22 -19.19 -2.88 35.61
N SER A 23 -19.56 -1.60 35.48
CA SER A 23 -19.56 -0.93 34.20
C SER A 23 -18.14 -1.06 33.70
N SER A 24 -17.91 -1.94 32.72
CA SER A 24 -16.68 -1.93 31.93
C SER A 24 -16.66 -0.53 31.31
N ALA A 25 -15.91 0.38 31.94
CA ALA A 25 -15.59 1.65 31.31
C ALA A 25 -14.93 1.27 30.00
N ASP A 26 -15.65 1.48 28.88
CA ASP A 26 -15.09 1.31 27.54
C ASP A 26 -13.84 2.17 27.48
N THR A 27 -12.68 1.50 27.52
CA THR A 27 -11.41 2.20 27.41
C THR A 27 -11.40 2.82 26.02
N PRO A 28 -11.26 4.15 25.91
CA PRO A 28 -11.37 4.80 24.61
C PRO A 28 -10.33 4.22 23.65
N TYR A 29 -10.76 3.89 22.43
CA TYR A 29 -9.88 3.42 21.37
C TYR A 29 -8.97 4.57 20.88
N PRO A 30 -7.64 4.33 20.65
CA PRO A 30 -6.89 3.11 20.94
C PRO A 30 -6.31 3.10 22.37
N ALA A 31 -6.37 1.93 23.04
CA ALA A 31 -5.83 1.71 24.40
C ALA A 31 -4.51 0.92 24.41
N LYS A 32 -4.09 0.36 23.28
CA LYS A 32 -2.88 -0.45 23.10
C LYS A 32 -2.22 -0.13 21.75
N PRO A 33 -0.96 -0.54 21.52
CA PRO A 33 -0.29 -0.35 20.25
C PRO A 33 -1.07 -0.92 19.06
N ILE A 34 -0.99 -0.25 17.90
CA ILE A 34 -1.59 -0.67 16.63
C ILE A 34 -0.49 -1.29 15.75
N THR A 35 -0.75 -2.45 15.18
CA THR A 35 0.11 -3.08 14.17
C THR A 35 -0.24 -2.56 12.77
N TYR A 36 0.74 -2.01 12.07
CA TYR A 36 0.58 -1.53 10.70
C TYR A 36 1.37 -2.43 9.75
N VAL A 37 0.67 -3.38 9.13
CA VAL A 37 1.26 -4.42 8.30
C VAL A 37 1.67 -3.86 6.95
N VAL A 38 2.92 -4.13 6.57
CA VAL A 38 3.49 -3.82 5.25
C VAL A 38 3.70 -5.15 4.51
N PRO A 39 3.04 -5.37 3.37
CA PRO A 39 3.08 -6.67 2.66
C PRO A 39 4.32 -6.85 1.77
N TYR A 40 5.37 -6.08 1.99
CA TYR A 40 6.63 -6.07 1.23
C TYR A 40 7.84 -6.02 2.15
N THR A 41 9.04 -6.23 1.57
CA THR A 41 10.30 -6.17 2.31
C THR A 41 10.62 -4.76 2.82
N PRO A 42 11.34 -4.65 3.94
CA PRO A 42 11.80 -3.36 4.47
C PRO A 42 12.61 -2.55 3.45
N GLY A 43 12.51 -1.22 3.55
CA GLY A 43 13.27 -0.26 2.73
C GLY A 43 12.71 -0.02 1.33
N GLY A 44 11.63 -0.71 0.94
CA GLY A 44 10.91 -0.43 -0.31
C GLY A 44 9.92 0.72 -0.16
N THR A 45 9.32 1.13 -1.28
CA THR A 45 8.37 2.25 -1.34
C THR A 45 7.23 2.11 -0.32
N ASN A 46 6.60 0.93 -0.27
CA ASN A 46 5.49 0.67 0.65
C ASN A 46 5.91 0.78 2.13
N ASP A 47 7.08 0.24 2.48
CA ASP A 47 7.64 0.30 3.83
C ASP A 47 7.97 1.74 4.25
N ASN A 48 8.58 2.52 3.36
CA ASN A 48 8.92 3.91 3.63
C ASN A 48 7.66 4.77 3.86
N ILE A 49 6.60 4.59 3.06
CA ILE A 49 5.30 5.24 3.26
C ILE A 49 4.73 4.86 4.62
N ALA A 50 4.70 3.55 4.94
CA ALA A 50 4.15 3.08 6.20
C ALA A 50 4.87 3.65 7.42
N ARG A 51 6.20 3.79 7.38
CA ARG A 51 6.99 4.35 8.50
C ARG A 51 6.74 5.83 8.70
N ILE A 52 6.59 6.60 7.61
CA ILE A 52 6.18 8.02 7.70
C ILE A 52 4.81 8.11 8.36
N ILE A 53 3.83 7.41 7.83
CA ILE A 53 2.45 7.43 8.33
C ILE A 53 2.37 6.93 9.78
N ALA A 54 3.02 5.81 10.12
CA ALA A 54 3.00 5.22 11.46
C ALA A 54 3.54 6.17 12.54
N ARG A 55 4.60 6.92 12.24
CA ARG A 55 5.16 7.92 13.16
C ARG A 55 4.13 9.00 13.49
N HIS A 56 3.57 9.64 12.47
CA HIS A 56 2.58 10.71 12.65
C HIS A 56 1.27 10.20 13.27
N LEU A 57 0.81 8.99 12.88
CA LEU A 57 -0.36 8.36 13.51
C LEU A 57 -0.13 8.06 14.99
N GLY A 58 1.06 7.59 15.36
CA GLY A 58 1.40 7.32 16.75
C GLY A 58 1.32 8.57 17.62
N GLU A 59 1.83 9.68 17.13
CA GLU A 59 1.73 10.99 17.78
C GLU A 59 0.27 11.46 17.89
N ARG A 60 -0.53 11.26 16.83
CA ARG A 60 -1.91 11.68 16.76
C ARG A 60 -2.85 10.87 17.65
N LEU A 61 -2.63 9.55 17.72
CA LEU A 61 -3.48 8.62 18.46
C LEU A 61 -3.02 8.43 19.92
N GLY A 62 -1.83 8.92 20.29
CA GLY A 62 -1.27 8.73 21.63
C GLY A 62 -0.90 7.27 21.93
N GLN A 63 -0.82 6.41 20.93
CA GLN A 63 -0.43 5.00 21.04
C GLN A 63 0.60 4.66 19.94
N PRO A 64 1.57 3.80 20.22
CA PRO A 64 2.53 3.38 19.21
C PRO A 64 1.84 2.72 18.02
N VAL A 65 2.24 3.12 16.80
CA VAL A 65 1.88 2.41 15.55
C VAL A 65 3.13 1.69 15.06
N VAL A 66 3.11 0.36 15.14
CA VAL A 66 4.27 -0.50 14.89
C VAL A 66 4.20 -1.08 13.49
N VAL A 67 5.19 -0.80 12.66
CA VAL A 67 5.28 -1.34 11.30
C VAL A 67 5.80 -2.78 11.36
N GLU A 68 5.02 -3.71 10.78
CA GLU A 68 5.39 -5.13 10.65
C GLU A 68 5.43 -5.54 9.18
N ASN A 69 6.58 -5.98 8.69
CA ASN A 69 6.74 -6.44 7.31
C ASN A 69 6.36 -7.92 7.16
N LYS A 70 5.39 -8.22 6.29
CA LYS A 70 4.94 -9.58 5.93
C LYS A 70 4.98 -9.77 4.40
N PRO A 71 6.19 -9.93 3.81
CA PRO A 71 6.34 -10.04 2.36
C PRO A 71 5.92 -11.42 1.85
N GLY A 72 5.59 -11.47 0.56
CA GLY A 72 5.35 -12.72 -0.18
C GLY A 72 4.16 -12.65 -1.12
N ALA A 73 4.21 -13.42 -2.22
CA ALA A 73 3.20 -13.53 -3.27
C ALA A 73 2.67 -12.14 -3.71
N ALA A 74 3.57 -11.26 -4.15
CA ALA A 74 3.25 -9.88 -4.54
C ALA A 74 2.48 -9.06 -3.48
N GLY A 75 2.66 -9.38 -2.20
CA GLY A 75 2.01 -8.70 -1.08
C GLY A 75 0.67 -9.31 -0.67
N THR A 76 0.18 -10.35 -1.34
CA THR A 76 -1.11 -10.98 -0.99
C THR A 76 -1.06 -11.73 0.33
N LEU A 77 0.12 -12.24 0.77
CA LEU A 77 0.25 -12.89 2.07
C LEU A 77 0.04 -11.93 3.23
N GLY A 78 0.65 -10.73 3.16
CA GLY A 78 0.43 -9.69 4.16
C GLY A 78 -1.00 -9.17 4.16
N ALA A 79 -1.62 -9.03 2.99
CA ALA A 79 -3.03 -8.63 2.87
C ALA A 79 -3.97 -9.68 3.45
N ALA A 80 -3.76 -10.97 3.16
CA ALA A 80 -4.53 -12.06 3.74
C ALA A 80 -4.40 -12.12 5.27
N HIS A 81 -3.19 -11.87 5.80
CA HIS A 81 -2.99 -11.81 7.25
C HIS A 81 -3.89 -10.75 7.91
N VAL A 82 -4.01 -9.56 7.31
CA VAL A 82 -4.87 -8.50 7.85
C VAL A 82 -6.35 -8.81 7.61
N ALA A 83 -6.71 -9.35 6.46
CA ALA A 83 -8.09 -9.75 6.16
C ALA A 83 -8.67 -10.75 7.17
N HIS A 84 -7.81 -11.60 7.76
CA HIS A 84 -8.18 -12.60 8.78
C HIS A 84 -7.87 -12.17 10.21
N ALA A 85 -7.36 -10.95 10.42
CA ALA A 85 -7.11 -10.44 11.77
C ALA A 85 -8.42 -10.05 12.47
N ASP A 86 -8.36 -9.89 13.79
CA ASP A 86 -9.49 -9.40 14.58
C ASP A 86 -9.92 -8.02 14.06
N ALA A 87 -11.22 -7.85 13.87
CA ALA A 87 -11.81 -6.60 13.39
C ALA A 87 -11.98 -5.58 14.55
N ASP A 88 -10.92 -5.38 15.34
CA ASP A 88 -10.90 -4.51 16.52
C ASP A 88 -10.18 -3.16 16.29
N GLY A 89 -9.64 -2.95 15.06
CA GLY A 89 -8.92 -1.75 14.68
C GLY A 89 -7.44 -1.72 15.06
N TYR A 90 -6.91 -2.76 15.71
CA TYR A 90 -5.50 -2.82 16.13
C TYR A 90 -4.57 -3.48 15.11
N THR A 91 -5.11 -3.97 14.00
CA THR A 91 -4.33 -4.48 12.86
C THR A 91 -4.78 -3.77 11.60
N LEU A 92 -3.89 -3.00 10.98
CA LEU A 92 -4.14 -2.25 9.75
C LEU A 92 -3.17 -2.69 8.66
N LEU A 93 -3.55 -2.50 7.40
CA LEU A 93 -2.73 -2.82 6.24
C LEU A 93 -2.31 -1.54 5.51
N ASN A 94 -1.01 -1.40 5.23
CA ASN A 94 -0.50 -0.44 4.26
C ASN A 94 -0.45 -1.13 2.89
N ALA A 95 -1.53 -1.06 2.16
CA ALA A 95 -1.68 -1.74 0.88
C ALA A 95 -1.24 -0.88 -0.31
N SER A 96 -0.98 -1.54 -1.43
CA SER A 96 -1.01 -0.94 -2.75
C SER A 96 -2.18 -1.50 -3.55
N VAL A 97 -2.64 -0.78 -4.57
CA VAL A 97 -3.63 -1.34 -5.52
C VAL A 97 -3.11 -2.63 -6.17
N GLY A 98 -1.78 -2.85 -6.17
CA GLY A 98 -1.16 -4.08 -6.68
C GLY A 98 -1.60 -5.33 -5.91
N ASN A 99 -1.48 -5.33 -4.59
CA ASN A 99 -1.82 -6.50 -3.78
C ASN A 99 -3.32 -6.65 -3.50
N LEU A 100 -4.12 -5.62 -3.78
CA LEU A 100 -5.58 -5.66 -3.64
C LEU A 100 -6.31 -5.97 -4.95
N ALA A 101 -5.90 -5.34 -6.05
CA ALA A 101 -6.67 -5.33 -7.28
C ALA A 101 -6.00 -6.10 -8.43
N ILE A 102 -4.68 -6.29 -8.41
CA ILE A 102 -3.92 -6.88 -9.52
C ILE A 102 -3.46 -8.30 -9.20
N ALA A 103 -2.65 -8.47 -8.15
CA ALA A 103 -2.09 -9.78 -7.80
C ALA A 103 -3.14 -10.88 -7.58
N PRO A 104 -4.34 -10.61 -6.99
CA PRO A 104 -5.39 -11.60 -6.87
C PRO A 104 -5.94 -12.15 -8.20
N GLN A 105 -5.69 -11.47 -9.32
CA GLN A 105 -6.06 -11.94 -10.67
C GLN A 105 -4.99 -12.87 -11.26
N LEU A 106 -3.79 -12.88 -10.70
CA LEU A 106 -2.64 -13.63 -11.20
C LEU A 106 -2.30 -14.84 -10.34
N VAL A 107 -2.51 -14.75 -9.02
CA VAL A 107 -2.17 -15.82 -8.07
C VAL A 107 -3.38 -16.18 -7.21
N PRO A 108 -3.52 -17.46 -6.80
CA PRO A 108 -4.55 -17.84 -5.84
C PRO A 108 -4.37 -17.09 -4.51
N VAL A 109 -5.43 -16.47 -4.02
CA VAL A 109 -5.44 -15.76 -2.74
C VAL A 109 -6.47 -16.36 -1.79
N GLN A 110 -6.25 -16.23 -0.49
CA GLN A 110 -7.15 -16.75 0.54
C GLN A 110 -8.01 -15.65 1.19
N PHE A 111 -8.26 -14.57 0.47
CA PHE A 111 -9.11 -13.45 0.90
C PHE A 111 -9.75 -12.80 -0.32
N ASP A 112 -10.88 -12.14 -0.10
CA ASP A 112 -11.53 -11.28 -1.11
C ASP A 112 -11.24 -9.82 -0.74
N PRO A 113 -10.43 -9.09 -1.52
CA PRO A 113 -10.04 -7.71 -1.19
C PRO A 113 -11.23 -6.74 -1.08
N PHE A 114 -12.37 -7.08 -1.70
CA PHE A 114 -13.56 -6.25 -1.72
C PHE A 114 -14.58 -6.60 -0.61
N LYS A 115 -14.44 -7.78 0.03
CA LYS A 115 -15.35 -8.23 1.09
C LYS A 115 -14.67 -8.29 2.46
N ASP A 116 -13.40 -8.72 2.50
CA ASP A 116 -12.71 -9.02 3.75
C ASP A 116 -11.89 -7.84 4.28
N LEU A 117 -11.78 -6.76 3.47
CA LEU A 117 -11.10 -5.53 3.83
C LEU A 117 -11.99 -4.30 3.60
N THR A 118 -11.83 -3.28 4.45
CA THR A 118 -12.53 -1.99 4.28
C THR A 118 -11.52 -0.85 4.13
N PRO A 119 -11.73 0.10 3.20
CA PRO A 119 -10.88 1.27 3.03
C PRO A 119 -10.90 2.17 4.27
N VAL A 120 -9.71 2.57 4.70
CA VAL A 120 -9.50 3.55 5.76
C VAL A 120 -9.12 4.90 5.18
N ALA A 121 -8.07 4.94 4.35
CA ALA A 121 -7.60 6.17 3.71
C ALA A 121 -6.89 5.88 2.39
N HIS A 122 -6.97 6.81 1.44
CA HIS A 122 -6.03 6.91 0.33
C HIS A 122 -4.79 7.66 0.81
N LEU A 123 -3.62 7.03 0.73
CA LEU A 123 -2.38 7.60 1.25
C LEU A 123 -1.72 8.51 0.23
N ALA A 124 -1.53 8.01 -0.99
CA ALA A 124 -1.01 8.77 -2.12
C ALA A 124 -1.13 8.00 -3.43
N GLY A 125 -1.24 8.71 -4.54
CA GLY A 125 -0.94 8.19 -5.87
C GLY A 125 0.57 7.96 -6.05
N SER A 126 0.93 7.03 -6.91
CA SER A 126 2.31 6.71 -7.24
C SER A 126 2.75 7.48 -8.49
N ARG A 127 3.87 8.18 -8.42
CA ARG A 127 4.58 8.71 -9.59
C ARG A 127 5.75 7.78 -9.93
N SER A 128 5.44 6.55 -10.32
CA SER A 128 6.46 5.61 -10.75
C SER A 128 7.20 6.15 -11.97
N VAL A 129 8.52 6.01 -11.99
CA VAL A 129 9.37 6.38 -13.11
C VAL A 129 9.88 5.14 -13.79
N ILE A 130 9.86 5.13 -15.12
CA ILE A 130 10.69 4.23 -15.91
C ILE A 130 12.08 4.82 -15.92
N ALA A 131 13.01 4.15 -15.26
CA ALA A 131 14.40 4.55 -15.21
C ALA A 131 15.32 3.46 -15.74
N VAL A 132 16.36 3.87 -16.43
CA VAL A 132 17.38 2.97 -17.01
C VAL A 132 18.74 3.16 -16.34
N ASN A 133 19.56 2.11 -16.38
CA ASN A 133 20.97 2.26 -16.04
C ASN A 133 21.65 3.25 -16.99
N PRO A 134 22.40 4.27 -16.48
CA PRO A 134 23.03 5.29 -17.32
C PRO A 134 24.05 4.77 -18.34
N ARG A 135 24.50 3.52 -18.21
CA ARG A 135 25.41 2.87 -19.18
C ARG A 135 24.74 2.58 -20.52
N LEU A 136 23.40 2.48 -20.53
CA LEU A 136 22.66 2.27 -21.78
C LEU A 136 22.55 3.55 -22.58
N PRO A 137 22.69 3.48 -23.92
CA PRO A 137 22.54 4.64 -24.80
C PRO A 137 21.06 4.96 -25.07
N ILE A 138 20.28 5.08 -23.98
CA ILE A 138 18.82 5.30 -24.02
C ILE A 138 18.51 6.52 -23.15
N HIS A 139 17.96 7.58 -23.78
CA HIS A 139 17.72 8.87 -23.12
C HIS A 139 16.24 9.31 -23.14
N SER A 140 15.38 8.56 -23.83
CA SER A 140 13.95 8.86 -23.93
C SER A 140 13.14 7.58 -24.10
N ILE A 141 11.82 7.68 -23.93
CA ILE A 141 10.88 6.57 -24.24
C ILE A 141 10.97 6.18 -25.73
N ALA A 142 11.12 7.15 -26.63
CA ALA A 142 11.25 6.87 -28.06
C ALA A 142 12.52 6.05 -28.36
N GLU A 143 13.65 6.37 -27.71
CA GLU A 143 14.88 5.62 -27.84
C GLU A 143 14.78 4.23 -27.19
N LEU A 144 14.11 4.11 -26.02
CA LEU A 144 13.83 2.81 -25.41
C LEU A 144 13.04 1.92 -26.37
N VAL A 145 11.98 2.44 -26.98
CA VAL A 145 11.15 1.71 -27.93
C VAL A 145 11.95 1.29 -29.17
N SER A 146 12.76 2.20 -29.71
CA SER A 146 13.61 1.93 -30.87
C SER A 146 14.66 0.84 -30.56
N TYR A 147 15.30 0.96 -29.39
CA TYR A 147 16.31 -0.02 -28.95
C TYR A 147 15.69 -1.40 -28.73
N ALA A 148 14.56 -1.47 -28.00
CA ALA A 148 13.87 -2.73 -27.71
C ALA A 148 13.35 -3.41 -28.98
N LYS A 149 12.89 -2.65 -29.99
CA LYS A 149 12.52 -3.20 -31.32
C LYS A 149 13.70 -3.77 -32.09
N ALA A 150 14.88 -3.16 -31.97
CA ALA A 150 16.09 -3.65 -32.58
C ALA A 150 16.70 -4.87 -31.86
N HIS A 151 16.38 -5.03 -30.55
CA HIS A 151 16.92 -6.06 -29.66
C HIS A 151 15.80 -6.73 -28.85
N PRO A 152 14.85 -7.42 -29.50
CA PRO A 152 13.69 -8.00 -28.79
C PRO A 152 14.13 -9.02 -27.74
N GLY A 153 13.54 -8.94 -26.52
CA GLY A 153 13.82 -9.84 -25.42
C GLY A 153 15.22 -9.71 -24.79
N GLN A 154 16.01 -8.69 -25.12
CA GLN A 154 17.34 -8.50 -24.53
C GLN A 154 17.32 -7.59 -23.32
N LEU A 155 16.48 -6.54 -23.30
CA LEU A 155 16.37 -5.64 -22.15
C LEU A 155 15.56 -6.28 -21.04
N THR A 156 16.09 -6.17 -19.81
CA THR A 156 15.45 -6.64 -18.58
C THR A 156 14.87 -5.48 -17.79
N TYR A 157 13.72 -5.68 -17.16
CA TYR A 157 13.17 -4.69 -16.23
C TYR A 157 12.81 -5.31 -14.88
N GLY A 158 13.19 -4.63 -13.81
CA GLY A 158 12.91 -5.06 -12.44
C GLY A 158 11.68 -4.36 -11.85
N THR A 159 10.92 -5.10 -11.03
CA THR A 159 9.79 -4.59 -10.27
C THR A 159 9.79 -5.15 -8.85
N SER A 160 8.93 -4.63 -7.99
CA SER A 160 8.74 -5.17 -6.63
C SER A 160 7.99 -6.50 -6.59
N GLY A 161 7.75 -7.15 -7.73
CA GLY A 161 7.15 -8.48 -7.85
C GLY A 161 6.05 -8.57 -8.91
N ASN A 162 5.62 -9.80 -9.21
CA ASN A 162 4.54 -10.08 -10.14
C ASN A 162 3.22 -9.46 -9.66
N GLY A 163 2.44 -8.86 -10.57
CA GLY A 163 1.16 -8.21 -10.24
C GLY A 163 1.30 -6.90 -9.45
N THR A 164 2.51 -6.35 -9.31
CA THR A 164 2.67 -5.01 -8.73
C THR A 164 2.36 -3.93 -9.76
N PRO A 165 2.07 -2.69 -9.34
CA PRO A 165 1.82 -1.59 -10.28
C PRO A 165 2.94 -1.39 -11.30
N GLY A 166 4.20 -1.51 -10.89
CA GLY A 166 5.36 -1.42 -11.79
C GLY A 166 5.38 -2.52 -12.87
N HIS A 167 4.97 -3.74 -12.52
CA HIS A 167 4.83 -4.83 -13.48
C HIS A 167 3.75 -4.51 -14.52
N ILE A 168 2.53 -4.26 -14.07
CA ILE A 168 1.38 -3.99 -14.97
C ILE A 168 1.61 -2.75 -15.83
N SER A 169 2.18 -1.68 -15.26
CA SER A 169 2.55 -0.48 -16.02
C SER A 169 3.51 -0.79 -17.16
N THR A 170 4.56 -1.57 -16.86
CA THR A 170 5.57 -1.89 -17.89
C THR A 170 5.00 -2.83 -18.94
N GLU A 171 4.20 -3.82 -18.58
CA GLU A 171 3.51 -4.69 -19.52
C GLU A 171 2.51 -3.91 -20.39
N TYR A 172 1.79 -2.93 -19.82
CA TYR A 172 0.93 -2.05 -20.59
C TYR A 172 1.72 -1.19 -21.58
N LEU A 173 2.89 -0.67 -21.17
CA LEU A 173 3.79 0.01 -22.10
C LEU A 173 4.28 -0.92 -23.22
N LYS A 174 4.65 -2.15 -22.90
CA LYS A 174 5.07 -3.16 -23.92
C LYS A 174 3.98 -3.37 -24.96
N LEU A 175 2.72 -3.50 -24.54
CA LEU A 175 1.55 -3.61 -25.43
C LEU A 175 1.39 -2.38 -26.33
N LEU A 176 1.41 -1.20 -25.75
CA LEU A 176 1.19 0.06 -26.47
C LEU A 176 2.32 0.36 -27.48
N ALA A 177 3.55 0.03 -27.11
CA ALA A 177 4.75 0.31 -27.90
C ALA A 177 5.09 -0.81 -28.89
N GLY A 178 4.52 -2.00 -28.72
CA GLY A 178 4.87 -3.20 -29.50
C GLY A 178 6.32 -3.60 -29.31
N ILE A 179 6.80 -3.67 -28.05
CA ILE A 179 8.18 -4.02 -27.67
C ILE A 179 8.20 -5.23 -26.75
N ASP A 180 9.34 -5.92 -26.73
CA ASP A 180 9.58 -7.05 -25.84
C ASP A 180 10.68 -6.72 -24.83
N LEU A 181 10.35 -6.84 -23.52
CA LEU A 181 11.23 -6.67 -22.37
C LEU A 181 11.06 -7.87 -21.44
N VAL A 182 12.14 -8.34 -20.83
CA VAL A 182 12.13 -9.48 -19.90
C VAL A 182 11.88 -8.99 -18.48
N HIS A 183 10.81 -9.47 -17.85
CA HIS A 183 10.49 -9.15 -16.47
C HIS A 183 11.39 -9.90 -15.47
N VAL A 184 11.92 -9.19 -14.48
CA VAL A 184 12.67 -9.74 -13.34
C VAL A 184 11.93 -9.35 -12.05
N PRO A 185 11.14 -10.26 -11.45
CA PRO A 185 10.40 -9.97 -10.23
C PRO A 185 11.30 -10.03 -9.00
N TYR A 186 11.20 -9.02 -8.13
CA TYR A 186 11.85 -8.95 -6.82
C TYR A 186 10.81 -9.04 -5.69
N LYS A 187 11.27 -9.23 -4.44
CA LYS A 187 10.38 -9.24 -3.26
C LYS A 187 10.05 -7.82 -2.75
N GLY A 188 10.60 -6.78 -3.39
CA GLY A 188 10.39 -5.37 -3.06
C GLY A 188 11.31 -4.45 -3.86
N SER A 189 11.00 -3.15 -3.87
CA SER A 189 11.65 -2.12 -4.67
C SER A 189 13.15 -1.96 -4.40
N ALA A 190 13.58 -2.08 -3.13
CA ALA A 190 14.96 -1.81 -2.74
C ALA A 190 15.98 -2.72 -3.48
N GLN A 191 15.66 -4.00 -3.63
CA GLN A 191 16.52 -4.95 -4.33
C GLN A 191 16.57 -4.65 -5.84
N ALA A 192 15.41 -4.40 -6.47
CA ALA A 192 15.34 -4.05 -7.88
C ALA A 192 16.17 -2.80 -8.22
N LEU A 193 16.07 -1.76 -7.37
CA LEU A 193 16.83 -0.51 -7.53
C LEU A 193 18.34 -0.71 -7.36
N THR A 194 18.74 -1.55 -6.41
CA THR A 194 20.15 -1.91 -6.22
C THR A 194 20.71 -2.57 -7.47
N ASP A 195 20.01 -3.57 -8.01
CA ASP A 195 20.42 -4.30 -9.20
C ASP A 195 20.39 -3.44 -10.47
N ALA A 196 19.39 -2.57 -10.63
CA ALA A 196 19.34 -1.61 -11.72
C ALA A 196 20.53 -0.63 -11.66
N THR A 197 20.87 -0.14 -10.48
CA THR A 197 22.01 0.77 -10.30
C THR A 197 23.34 0.07 -10.58
N ALA A 198 23.49 -1.19 -10.16
CA ALA A 198 24.66 -2.00 -10.43
C ALA A 198 24.79 -2.43 -11.90
N GLY A 199 23.68 -2.38 -12.66
CA GLY A 199 23.61 -2.83 -14.07
C GLY A 199 23.41 -4.34 -14.20
N HIS A 200 22.85 -5.00 -13.17
CA HIS A 200 22.44 -6.41 -13.25
C HIS A 200 21.11 -6.55 -13.99
N ILE A 201 20.29 -5.52 -13.98
CA ILE A 201 19.10 -5.33 -14.83
C ILE A 201 19.18 -3.96 -15.50
N ASP A 202 18.46 -3.80 -16.60
CA ASP A 202 18.57 -2.63 -17.50
C ASP A 202 17.67 -1.48 -17.06
N LEU A 203 16.45 -1.80 -16.65
CA LEU A 203 15.41 -0.82 -16.30
C LEU A 203 14.77 -1.17 -14.97
N VAL A 204 14.11 -0.18 -14.41
CA VAL A 204 13.21 -0.34 -13.24
C VAL A 204 11.99 0.55 -13.43
N SER A 205 10.85 0.06 -12.94
CA SER A 205 9.59 0.82 -12.90
C SER A 205 9.08 0.88 -11.46
N ASP A 206 9.40 1.97 -10.75
CA ASP A 206 9.08 2.12 -9.34
C ASP A 206 9.06 3.60 -8.92
N PRO A 207 8.20 4.03 -7.96
CA PRO A 207 8.21 5.39 -7.43
C PRO A 207 9.52 5.77 -6.75
N LEU A 208 10.14 4.82 -6.01
CA LEU A 208 11.40 5.08 -5.32
C LEU A 208 12.57 5.34 -6.30
N ALA A 209 12.44 4.97 -7.58
CA ALA A 209 13.42 5.31 -8.61
C ALA A 209 13.62 6.82 -8.76
N ASN A 210 12.64 7.65 -8.37
CA ASN A 210 12.74 9.10 -8.38
C ASN A 210 13.98 9.60 -7.61
N THR A 211 14.23 9.04 -6.42
CA THR A 211 15.38 9.42 -5.58
C THR A 211 16.72 9.02 -6.24
N PHE A 212 16.74 7.93 -6.98
CA PHE A 212 17.93 7.47 -7.71
C PHE A 212 18.18 8.29 -8.98
N VAL A 213 17.10 8.75 -9.63
CA VAL A 213 17.18 9.68 -10.78
C VAL A 213 17.68 11.05 -10.32
N GLN A 214 17.16 11.59 -9.24
CA GLN A 214 17.62 12.86 -8.64
C GLN A 214 19.10 12.79 -8.22
N ALA A 215 19.53 11.63 -7.73
CA ALA A 215 20.93 11.39 -7.36
C ALA A 215 21.84 11.08 -8.56
N GLY A 216 21.33 11.06 -9.81
CA GLY A 216 22.09 10.75 -11.01
C GLY A 216 22.54 9.27 -11.11
N LYS A 217 22.02 8.39 -10.27
CA LYS A 217 22.35 6.95 -10.26
C LYS A 217 21.60 6.16 -11.32
N LEU A 218 20.43 6.61 -11.69
CA LEU A 218 19.61 6.11 -12.79
C LEU A 218 19.20 7.28 -13.69
N ARG A 219 18.87 6.99 -14.95
CA ARG A 219 18.30 7.96 -15.88
C ARG A 219 16.81 7.74 -16.01
N GLY A 220 16.00 8.73 -15.62
CA GLY A 220 14.55 8.73 -15.82
C GLY A 220 14.21 8.96 -17.29
N LEU A 221 13.32 8.14 -17.84
CA LEU A 221 12.86 8.27 -19.23
C LEU A 221 11.47 8.89 -19.31
N ALA A 222 10.57 8.50 -18.44
CA ALA A 222 9.23 9.06 -18.24
C ALA A 222 8.68 8.65 -16.89
N PHE A 223 7.70 9.40 -16.38
CA PHE A 223 6.93 9.00 -15.21
C PHE A 223 5.49 8.66 -15.59
N PHE A 224 4.89 7.71 -14.85
CA PHE A 224 3.49 7.36 -14.99
C PHE A 224 2.62 8.39 -14.26
N GLY A 225 1.93 9.23 -15.00
CA GLY A 225 1.07 10.28 -14.49
C GLY A 225 0.73 11.28 -15.57
N THR A 226 -0.22 12.14 -15.28
CA THR A 226 -0.71 13.18 -16.21
C THR A 226 -0.20 14.58 -15.86
N ASP A 227 0.22 14.79 -14.60
CA ASP A 227 0.64 16.10 -14.10
C ASP A 227 2.15 16.26 -14.29
N GLN A 228 2.61 17.51 -14.26
CA GLN A 228 4.04 17.78 -14.21
C GLN A 228 4.63 17.31 -12.87
N ALA A 229 5.84 16.74 -12.90
CA ALA A 229 6.61 16.35 -11.73
C ALA A 229 7.72 17.39 -11.47
N PRO A 230 7.46 18.43 -10.63
CA PRO A 230 8.46 19.47 -10.36
C PRO A 230 9.73 18.94 -9.70
N ASP A 231 9.62 17.81 -9.03
CA ASP A 231 10.69 17.07 -8.36
C ASP A 231 11.53 16.21 -9.32
N LEU A 232 11.12 16.08 -10.59
CA LEU A 232 11.84 15.34 -11.63
C LEU A 232 12.06 16.23 -12.88
N PRO A 233 12.84 17.30 -12.79
CA PRO A 233 13.06 18.18 -13.92
C PRO A 233 13.67 17.42 -15.10
N GLY A 234 13.07 17.57 -16.27
CA GLY A 234 13.51 16.92 -17.51
C GLY A 234 13.02 15.48 -17.72
N VAL A 235 12.24 14.92 -16.79
CA VAL A 235 11.55 13.66 -17.00
C VAL A 235 10.11 13.95 -17.41
N PRO A 236 9.68 13.65 -18.65
CA PRO A 236 8.34 13.94 -19.14
C PRO A 236 7.30 12.97 -18.58
N PRO A 237 6.00 13.32 -18.56
CA PRO A 237 4.95 12.35 -18.32
C PRO A 237 4.87 11.37 -19.51
N LEU A 238 4.54 10.13 -19.22
CA LEU A 238 4.41 9.11 -20.28
C LEU A 238 3.26 9.44 -21.25
N THR A 239 2.28 10.22 -20.82
CA THR A 239 1.17 10.72 -21.63
C THR A 239 1.60 11.60 -22.79
N ASP A 240 2.79 12.20 -22.76
CA ASP A 240 3.35 12.92 -23.91
C ASP A 240 3.65 11.99 -25.08
N SER A 241 4.05 10.75 -24.80
CA SER A 241 4.32 9.72 -25.83
C SER A 241 3.10 8.81 -26.08
N TYR A 242 2.30 8.57 -25.06
CA TYR A 242 1.13 7.69 -25.08
C TYR A 242 -0.08 8.37 -24.42
N PRO A 243 -0.80 9.26 -25.13
CA PRO A 243 -1.93 10.03 -24.58
C PRO A 243 -3.08 9.16 -24.03
N GLN A 244 -3.20 7.91 -24.49
CA GLN A 244 -4.17 6.94 -24.00
C GLN A 244 -3.80 6.30 -22.66
N TRP A 245 -2.68 6.66 -22.06
CA TRP A 245 -2.23 6.12 -20.78
C TRP A 245 -3.15 6.56 -19.64
N THR A 246 -3.74 5.60 -18.93
CA THR A 246 -4.67 5.85 -17.82
C THR A 246 -4.28 5.13 -16.54
N PHE A 247 -3.31 4.22 -16.57
CA PHE A 247 -2.90 3.44 -15.41
C PHE A 247 -2.04 4.27 -14.45
N SER A 248 -2.38 4.24 -13.16
CA SER A 248 -1.56 4.80 -12.09
C SER A 248 -1.57 3.89 -10.86
N GLY A 249 -0.42 3.80 -10.19
CA GLY A 249 -0.32 3.12 -8.91
C GLY A 249 -0.90 3.98 -7.78
N SER A 250 -1.36 3.34 -6.70
CA SER A 250 -1.81 4.01 -5.49
C SER A 250 -1.53 3.18 -4.25
N PHE A 251 -1.37 3.87 -3.13
CA PHE A 251 -1.22 3.30 -1.80
C PHE A 251 -2.42 3.68 -0.94
N VAL A 252 -2.91 2.70 -0.19
CA VAL A 252 -4.14 2.84 0.60
C VAL A 252 -3.97 2.16 1.96
N ALA A 253 -4.57 2.72 3.00
CA ALA A 253 -4.71 2.06 4.27
C ALA A 253 -6.02 1.29 4.30
N MET A 254 -5.98 0.05 4.79
CA MET A 254 -7.14 -0.84 4.91
C MET A 254 -7.23 -1.38 6.34
N ALA A 255 -8.44 -1.74 6.76
CA ALA A 255 -8.72 -2.47 7.99
C ALA A 255 -9.48 -3.77 7.67
N PRO A 256 -9.54 -4.76 8.58
CA PRO A 256 -10.43 -5.92 8.43
C PRO A 256 -11.89 -5.47 8.26
N ALA A 257 -12.62 -6.17 7.39
CA ALA A 257 -14.06 -5.95 7.29
C ALA A 257 -14.74 -6.27 8.64
N GLY A 258 -15.80 -5.52 8.96
CA GLY A 258 -16.48 -5.69 10.26
C GLY A 258 -15.84 -4.90 11.41
N THR A 259 -14.76 -4.16 11.20
CA THR A 259 -14.24 -3.21 12.21
C THR A 259 -15.35 -2.23 12.62
N PRO A 260 -15.60 -2.03 13.94
CA PRO A 260 -16.70 -1.22 14.43
C PRO A 260 -16.70 0.20 13.85
N PRO A 261 -17.87 0.78 13.53
CA PRO A 261 -17.96 2.09 12.88
C PRO A 261 -17.31 3.24 13.65
N ASP A 262 -17.39 3.23 14.99
CA ASP A 262 -16.79 4.23 15.87
C ASP A 262 -15.25 4.13 15.90
N VAL A 263 -14.72 2.90 15.88
CA VAL A 263 -13.28 2.63 15.73
C VAL A 263 -12.81 3.11 14.36
N LEU A 264 -13.53 2.74 13.26
CA LEU A 264 -13.21 3.23 11.92
C LEU A 264 -13.24 4.75 11.82
N ALA A 265 -14.24 5.40 12.46
CA ALA A 265 -14.32 6.86 12.47
C ALA A 265 -13.10 7.50 13.13
N THR A 266 -12.65 6.95 14.27
CA THR A 266 -11.44 7.41 14.97
C THR A 266 -10.19 7.24 14.11
N ILE A 267 -10.00 6.06 13.50
CA ILE A 267 -8.85 5.77 12.64
C ILE A 267 -8.85 6.69 11.41
N ARG A 268 -9.99 6.77 10.70
CA ARG A 268 -10.14 7.61 9.49
C ARG A 268 -9.83 9.07 9.77
N LYS A 269 -10.33 9.57 10.90
CA LYS A 269 -10.03 10.94 11.32
C LYS A 269 -8.53 11.13 11.56
N ALA A 270 -7.87 10.20 12.25
CA ALA A 270 -6.44 10.28 12.50
C ALA A 270 -5.62 10.26 11.19
N PHE A 271 -5.98 9.39 10.23
CA PHE A 271 -5.36 9.39 8.90
C PHE A 271 -5.61 10.71 8.15
N ASP A 272 -6.82 11.25 8.20
CA ASP A 272 -7.18 12.51 7.54
C ASP A 272 -6.37 13.68 8.09
N ASP A 273 -6.23 13.75 9.42
CA ASP A 273 -5.43 14.75 10.10
C ASP A 273 -3.95 14.63 9.66
N VAL A 274 -3.36 13.43 9.74
CA VAL A 274 -1.96 13.16 9.36
C VAL A 274 -1.68 13.45 7.89
N LEU A 275 -2.55 13.02 6.99
CA LEU A 275 -2.39 13.24 5.55
C LEU A 275 -2.62 14.71 5.12
N SER A 276 -3.14 15.54 6.02
CA SER A 276 -3.30 16.98 5.82
C SER A 276 -2.11 17.79 6.32
N GLU A 277 -1.20 17.19 7.09
CA GLU A 277 -0.03 17.87 7.65
C GLU A 277 1.00 18.19 6.58
N PRO A 278 1.51 19.45 6.51
CA PRO A 278 2.52 19.83 5.53
C PRO A 278 3.79 18.98 5.59
N SER A 279 4.20 18.55 6.78
CA SER A 279 5.35 17.66 6.98
C SER A 279 5.14 16.31 6.32
N THR A 280 4.01 15.65 6.55
CA THR A 280 3.64 14.36 5.93
C THR A 280 3.57 14.49 4.41
N ILE A 281 2.92 15.55 3.91
CA ILE A 281 2.84 15.82 2.46
C ILE A 281 4.24 15.96 1.85
N SER A 282 5.12 16.72 2.51
CA SER A 282 6.50 16.94 2.04
C SER A 282 7.29 15.64 2.00
N GLU A 283 7.20 14.81 3.07
CA GLU A 283 7.90 13.54 3.15
C GLU A 283 7.40 12.53 2.10
N LEU A 284 6.08 12.44 1.87
CA LEU A 284 5.52 11.59 0.82
C LEU A 284 5.96 12.05 -0.58
N LYS A 285 5.99 13.37 -0.84
CA LYS A 285 6.50 13.90 -2.11
C LYS A 285 7.97 13.55 -2.33
N ALA A 286 8.80 13.58 -1.29
CA ALA A 286 10.21 13.20 -1.37
C ALA A 286 10.42 11.73 -1.76
N LEU A 287 9.42 10.86 -1.54
CA LEU A 287 9.40 9.47 -2.01
C LEU A 287 8.81 9.30 -3.43
N GLY A 288 8.57 10.39 -4.16
CA GLY A 288 7.95 10.32 -5.49
C GLY A 288 6.44 10.05 -5.46
N MET A 289 5.79 10.33 -4.33
CA MET A 289 4.34 10.18 -4.21
C MET A 289 3.62 11.46 -4.64
N ALA A 290 2.36 11.30 -5.06
CA ALA A 290 1.40 12.36 -5.32
C ALA A 290 0.30 12.32 -4.25
N PRO A 291 0.48 13.00 -3.09
CA PRO A 291 -0.55 13.04 -2.06
C PRO A 291 -1.85 13.63 -2.63
N GLN A 292 -2.93 12.88 -2.51
CA GLN A 292 -4.27 13.27 -2.94
C GLN A 292 -5.27 12.73 -1.93
N ARG A 293 -6.18 13.57 -1.49
CA ARG A 293 -7.26 13.16 -0.58
C ARG A 293 -8.42 12.60 -1.38
N LEU A 294 -8.79 11.37 -1.07
CA LEU A 294 -9.98 10.71 -1.60
C LEU A 294 -10.87 10.29 -0.43
N SER A 295 -12.20 10.34 -0.63
CA SER A 295 -13.11 9.71 0.32
C SER A 295 -12.95 8.19 0.33
N THR A 296 -13.54 7.51 1.30
CA THR A 296 -13.53 6.05 1.38
C THR A 296 -14.23 5.42 0.18
N GLU A 297 -15.31 6.03 -0.31
CA GLU A 297 -16.04 5.61 -1.51
C GLU A 297 -15.21 5.81 -2.78
N GLN A 298 -14.52 6.94 -2.89
CA GLN A 298 -13.60 7.20 -4.00
C GLN A 298 -12.41 6.24 -3.97
N THR A 299 -11.90 5.92 -2.76
CA THR A 299 -10.82 4.94 -2.59
C THR A 299 -11.27 3.53 -3.00
N ALA A 300 -12.48 3.12 -2.62
CA ALA A 300 -13.06 1.85 -3.07
C ALA A 300 -13.24 1.80 -4.59
N ALA A 301 -13.77 2.87 -5.18
CA ALA A 301 -13.94 2.99 -6.63
C ALA A 301 -12.61 2.96 -7.38
N LEU A 302 -11.54 3.56 -6.83
CA LEU A 302 -10.19 3.50 -7.39
C LEU A 302 -9.64 2.07 -7.39
N ILE A 303 -9.82 1.32 -6.30
CA ILE A 303 -9.40 -0.09 -6.21
C ILE A 303 -10.15 -0.93 -7.25
N GLN A 304 -11.48 -0.76 -7.35
CA GLN A 304 -12.30 -1.46 -8.33
C GLN A 304 -11.92 -1.10 -9.78
N GLY A 305 -11.77 0.18 -10.09
CA GLY A 305 -11.35 0.63 -11.43
C GLY A 305 -9.97 0.11 -11.82
N THR A 306 -9.03 0.02 -10.84
CA THR A 306 -7.72 -0.61 -11.08
C THR A 306 -7.86 -2.10 -11.37
N HIS A 307 -8.73 -2.81 -10.64
CA HIS A 307 -9.02 -4.23 -10.90
C HIS A 307 -9.51 -4.43 -12.32
N ASP A 308 -10.51 -3.65 -12.77
CA ASP A 308 -11.12 -3.81 -14.07
C ASP A 308 -10.13 -3.49 -15.20
N LEU A 309 -9.40 -2.37 -15.09
CA LEU A 309 -8.36 -2.01 -16.07
C LEU A 309 -7.22 -3.04 -16.13
N SER A 310 -6.74 -3.51 -14.98
CA SER A 310 -5.66 -4.51 -14.96
C SER A 310 -6.09 -5.85 -15.51
N LYS A 311 -7.35 -6.23 -15.36
CA LYS A 311 -7.92 -7.43 -15.98
C LYS A 311 -7.77 -7.42 -17.49
N ASP A 312 -8.08 -6.28 -18.11
CA ASP A 312 -7.95 -6.10 -19.56
C ASP A 312 -6.49 -6.15 -20.01
N ILE A 313 -5.58 -5.49 -19.26
CA ILE A 313 -4.14 -5.51 -19.54
C ILE A 313 -3.58 -6.94 -19.40
N ILE A 314 -3.91 -7.65 -18.33
CA ILE A 314 -3.48 -9.04 -18.08
C ILE A 314 -3.90 -9.96 -19.22
N ALA A 315 -5.15 -9.83 -19.68
CA ALA A 315 -5.67 -10.63 -20.77
C ALA A 315 -4.94 -10.33 -22.11
N GLN A 316 -4.76 -9.05 -22.45
CA GLN A 316 -4.13 -8.62 -23.69
C GLN A 316 -2.61 -8.90 -23.73
N ALA A 317 -1.92 -8.71 -22.60
CA ALA A 317 -0.48 -8.98 -22.47
C ALA A 317 -0.17 -10.46 -22.20
N HIS A 318 -1.19 -11.32 -22.07
CA HIS A 318 -1.03 -12.73 -21.73
C HIS A 318 -0.19 -12.95 -20.46
N ILE A 319 -0.31 -12.04 -19.48
CA ILE A 319 0.45 -12.11 -18.24
C ILE A 319 0.02 -13.37 -17.48
N LYS A 320 1.00 -14.19 -17.12
CA LYS A 320 0.79 -15.40 -16.30
C LYS A 320 1.41 -15.20 -14.93
N ALA A 321 0.83 -15.86 -13.94
CA ALA A 321 1.52 -16.11 -12.68
C ALA A 321 2.70 -17.05 -12.93
N ASP A 322 3.84 -16.78 -12.35
CA ASP A 322 4.97 -17.71 -12.31
C ASP A 322 4.71 -18.83 -11.30
#